data_9e3ebca637fe734e2648de49115c137c
#
_entry.id   9e3ebca637fe734e2648de49115c137c
#
_cell.length_a   1.000
_cell.length_b   1.000
_cell.length_c   1.000
_cell.angle_alpha   90.00
_cell.angle_beta   90.00
_cell.angle_gamma   90.00
#
_symmetry.space_group_name_H-M   'P 1'
#
loop_
_entity.id
_entity.type
_entity.pdbx_description
1 polymer ?
#
loop_
_entity_poly.entity_id
_entity_poly.type
_entity_poly.pdbx_seq_one_letter_code
_entity_poly.pdbx_strand_id
1 'polypeptide(L)'
;MDGTAIMQGVATVFIAQFYGIDLGLTALLTVVLTATLASIGTAAVPGVGLITLTLVLDQVGLPVEGIALIIGVDRLLDMLRTAVNVTGDATVATVVASSENQLDRDVFNAPDQQAAA
;
A
#
# COMPACT_ATOMS: atom_id res chain seq x y z
N MET A 1 -5.47 -1.62 1.52
CA MET A 1 -4.02 -1.47 1.87
C MET A 1 -3.43 -0.22 1.19
N ASP A 2 -3.65 0.93 1.80
CA ASP A 2 -3.31 2.24 1.23
C ASP A 2 -1.81 2.42 1.00
N GLY A 3 -0.99 2.00 1.98
CA GLY A 3 0.48 2.04 1.84
C GLY A 3 1.00 1.18 0.70
N THR A 4 0.32 0.07 0.39
CA THR A 4 0.69 -0.79 -0.75
C THR A 4 0.41 -0.09 -2.08
N ALA A 5 -0.75 0.55 -2.24
CA ALA A 5 -1.09 1.30 -3.44
C ALA A 5 -0.12 2.48 -3.67
N ILE A 6 0.19 3.24 -2.63
CA ILE A 6 1.14 4.35 -2.68
C ILE A 6 2.52 3.85 -3.11
N MET A 7 3.03 2.80 -2.46
CA MET A 7 4.34 2.23 -2.78
C MET A 7 4.40 1.76 -4.23
N GLN A 8 3.39 1.05 -4.72
CA GLN A 8 3.35 0.56 -6.09
C GLN A 8 3.35 1.71 -7.11
N GLY A 9 2.58 2.77 -6.86
CA GLY A 9 2.57 3.94 -7.72
C GLY A 9 3.93 4.64 -7.77
N VAL A 10 4.53 4.92 -6.61
CA VAL A 10 5.86 5.56 -6.53
C VAL A 10 6.93 4.68 -7.16
N ALA A 11 6.95 3.38 -6.85
CA ALA A 11 7.92 2.43 -7.39
C ALA A 11 7.84 2.33 -8.91
N THR A 12 6.62 2.31 -9.48
CA THR A 12 6.43 2.25 -10.93
C THR A 12 7.00 3.49 -11.62
N VAL A 13 6.71 4.68 -11.09
CA VAL A 13 7.24 5.93 -11.65
C VAL A 13 8.76 5.99 -11.51
N PHE A 14 9.30 5.56 -10.37
CA PHE A 14 10.75 5.49 -10.14
C PHE A 14 11.44 4.57 -11.16
N ILE A 15 10.90 3.36 -11.36
CA ILE A 15 11.43 2.40 -12.33
C ILE A 15 11.35 2.97 -13.75
N ALA A 16 10.24 3.59 -14.14
CA ALA A 16 10.10 4.23 -15.44
C ALA A 16 11.18 5.28 -15.67
N GLN A 17 11.40 6.15 -14.69
CA GLN A 17 12.43 7.19 -14.76
C GLN A 17 13.84 6.60 -14.84
N PHE A 18 14.11 5.53 -14.09
CA PHE A 18 15.41 4.86 -14.12
C PHE A 18 15.73 4.28 -15.52
N TYR A 19 14.72 3.73 -16.20
CA TYR A 19 14.87 3.20 -17.55
C TYR A 19 14.73 4.28 -18.65
N GLY A 20 14.48 5.54 -18.26
CA GLY A 20 14.29 6.63 -19.22
C GLY A 20 12.99 6.51 -20.04
N ILE A 21 11.98 5.87 -19.47
CA ILE A 21 10.67 5.66 -20.11
C ILE A 21 9.70 6.72 -19.59
N ASP A 22 9.24 7.58 -20.50
CA ASP A 22 8.25 8.60 -20.17
C ASP A 22 6.85 8.00 -20.10
N LEU A 23 6.23 8.08 -18.92
CA LEU A 23 4.83 7.70 -18.74
C LEU A 23 3.94 8.89 -19.06
N GLY A 24 3.18 8.78 -20.15
CA GLY A 24 2.13 9.75 -20.48
C GLY A 24 0.98 9.71 -19.45
N LEU A 25 0.10 10.70 -19.52
CA LEU A 25 -1.03 10.81 -18.58
C LEU A 25 -1.90 9.54 -18.54
N THR A 26 -2.15 8.92 -19.68
CA THR A 26 -2.92 7.67 -19.76
C THR A 26 -2.23 6.54 -19.00
N ALA A 27 -0.90 6.39 -19.16
CA ALA A 27 -0.14 5.39 -18.42
C ALA A 27 -0.15 5.65 -16.91
N LEU A 28 -0.02 6.91 -16.49
CA LEU A 28 -0.10 7.28 -15.07
C LEU A 28 -1.48 6.96 -14.47
N LEU A 29 -2.56 7.24 -15.19
CA LEU A 29 -3.91 6.86 -14.73
C LEU A 29 -4.09 5.34 -14.66
N THR A 30 -3.49 4.60 -15.59
CA THR A 30 -3.46 3.14 -15.55
C THR A 30 -2.70 2.64 -14.34
N VAL A 31 -1.54 3.24 -14.00
CA VAL A 31 -0.78 2.92 -12.78
C VAL A 31 -1.64 3.12 -11.54
N VAL A 32 -2.30 4.27 -11.41
CA VAL A 32 -3.16 4.57 -10.24
C VAL A 32 -4.28 3.54 -10.12
N LEU A 33 -4.98 3.25 -11.22
CA LEU A 33 -6.08 2.28 -11.21
C LEU A 33 -5.59 0.86 -10.87
N THR A 34 -4.55 0.40 -11.55
CA THR A 34 -4.01 -0.95 -11.35
C THR A 34 -3.43 -1.13 -9.95
N ALA A 35 -2.66 -0.15 -9.45
CA ALA A 35 -2.11 -0.19 -8.10
C ALA A 35 -3.23 -0.22 -7.03
N THR A 36 -4.29 0.56 -7.24
CA THR A 36 -5.45 0.54 -6.33
C THR A 36 -6.13 -0.82 -6.32
N LEU A 37 -6.43 -1.39 -7.50
CA LEU A 37 -7.06 -2.70 -7.60
C LEU A 37 -6.16 -3.82 -7.06
N ALA A 38 -4.86 -3.78 -7.38
CA ALA A 38 -3.88 -4.74 -6.87
C ALA A 38 -3.78 -4.68 -5.34
N SER A 39 -3.80 -3.47 -4.75
CA SER A 39 -3.71 -3.30 -3.30
C SER A 39 -4.92 -3.84 -2.54
N ILE A 40 -6.11 -3.83 -3.16
CA ILE A 40 -7.34 -4.41 -2.59
C ILE A 40 -7.21 -5.93 -2.50
N GLY A 41 -6.64 -6.57 -3.53
CA GLY A 41 -6.46 -8.02 -3.60
C GLY A 41 -5.19 -8.55 -2.91
N THR A 42 -4.34 -7.67 -2.37
CA THR A 42 -3.07 -8.05 -1.77
C THR A 42 -3.28 -8.67 -0.38
N ALA A 43 -2.76 -9.88 -0.17
CA ALA A 43 -2.76 -10.53 1.13
C ALA A 43 -1.72 -9.89 2.08
N ALA A 44 -1.94 -10.03 3.40
CA ALA A 44 -1.03 -9.53 4.42
C ALA A 44 0.15 -10.50 4.65
N VAL A 45 0.97 -10.72 3.61
CA VAL A 45 2.13 -11.61 3.63
C VAL A 45 3.38 -10.80 3.26
N PRO A 46 4.51 -10.98 4.00
CA PRO A 46 5.76 -10.29 3.69
C PRO A 46 6.19 -10.51 2.23
N GLY A 47 6.60 -9.43 1.55
CA GLY A 47 7.09 -9.49 0.17
C GLY A 47 6.01 -9.55 -0.92
N VAL A 48 4.74 -9.76 -0.58
CA VAL A 48 3.66 -9.82 -1.57
C VAL A 48 3.49 -8.50 -2.33
N GLY A 49 3.85 -7.36 -1.72
CA GLY A 49 3.82 -6.06 -2.38
C GLY A 49 4.74 -5.99 -3.61
N LEU A 50 5.89 -6.68 -3.59
CA LEU A 50 6.77 -6.78 -4.76
C LEU A 50 6.16 -7.69 -5.84
N ILE A 51 5.50 -8.78 -5.44
CA ILE A 51 4.81 -9.67 -6.38
C ILE A 51 3.67 -8.93 -7.09
N THR A 52 2.86 -8.20 -6.36
CA THR A 52 1.77 -7.43 -6.97
C THR A 52 2.25 -6.20 -7.75
N LEU A 53 3.45 -5.68 -7.45
CA LEU A 53 4.09 -4.64 -8.25
C LEU A 53 4.39 -5.14 -9.67
N THR A 54 4.71 -6.43 -9.87
CA THR A 54 4.91 -6.99 -11.23
C THR A 54 3.68 -6.77 -12.11
N LEU A 55 2.47 -6.92 -11.55
CA LEU A 55 1.23 -6.70 -12.28
C LEU A 55 1.08 -5.25 -12.73
N VAL A 56 1.49 -4.29 -11.90
CA VAL A 56 1.41 -2.87 -12.23
C VAL A 56 2.41 -2.51 -13.33
N LEU A 57 3.65 -3.03 -13.23
CA LEU A 57 4.69 -2.81 -14.24
C LEU A 57 4.29 -3.38 -15.59
N ASP A 58 3.78 -4.60 -15.60
CA ASP A 58 3.35 -5.30 -16.82
C ASP A 58 2.23 -4.55 -17.55
N GLN A 59 1.27 -3.99 -16.81
CA GLN A 59 0.17 -3.22 -17.37
C GLN A 59 0.61 -1.96 -18.13
N VAL A 60 1.74 -1.37 -17.77
CA VAL A 60 2.27 -0.18 -18.43
C VAL A 60 3.50 -0.49 -19.29
N GLY A 61 3.80 -1.76 -19.51
CA GLY A 61 4.90 -2.22 -20.36
C GLY A 61 6.29 -1.91 -19.83
N LEU A 62 6.44 -1.81 -18.52
CA LEU A 62 7.74 -1.59 -17.88
C LEU A 62 8.45 -2.92 -17.59
N PRO A 63 9.80 -2.94 -17.65
CA PRO A 63 10.56 -4.15 -17.36
C PRO A 63 10.42 -4.55 -15.89
N VAL A 64 9.96 -5.76 -15.64
CA VAL A 64 9.79 -6.31 -14.28
C VAL A 64 11.13 -6.47 -13.55
N GLU A 65 12.22 -6.54 -14.27
CA GLU A 65 13.59 -6.55 -13.73
C GLU A 65 13.90 -5.31 -12.89
N GLY A 66 13.18 -4.21 -13.14
CA GLY A 66 13.27 -2.99 -12.34
C GLY A 66 12.96 -3.18 -10.86
N ILE A 67 12.25 -4.25 -10.49
CA ILE A 67 12.00 -4.62 -9.09
C ILE A 67 13.32 -4.86 -8.35
N ALA A 68 14.36 -5.34 -9.03
CA ALA A 68 15.67 -5.55 -8.42
C ALA A 68 16.26 -4.28 -7.78
N LEU A 69 15.90 -3.10 -8.30
CA LEU A 69 16.32 -1.80 -7.73
C LEU A 69 15.71 -1.55 -6.35
N ILE A 70 14.55 -2.13 -6.08
CA ILE A 70 13.76 -1.88 -4.88
C ILE A 70 13.96 -2.96 -3.83
N ILE A 71 14.27 -4.20 -4.23
CA ILE A 71 14.45 -5.35 -3.32
C ILE A 71 15.41 -5.04 -2.17
N GLY A 72 16.51 -4.31 -2.44
CA GLY A 72 17.52 -4.01 -1.42
C GLY A 72 17.01 -3.15 -0.27
N VAL A 73 15.99 -2.33 -0.50
CA VAL A 73 15.38 -1.41 0.49
C VAL A 73 13.97 -1.83 0.90
N ASP A 74 13.40 -2.83 0.23
CA ASP A 74 12.00 -3.24 0.43
C ASP A 74 11.69 -3.60 1.87
N ARG A 75 12.65 -4.16 2.62
CA ARG A 75 12.42 -4.51 4.02
C ARG A 75 12.05 -3.30 4.88
N LEU A 76 12.70 -2.16 4.68
CA LEU A 76 12.38 -0.92 5.38
C LEU A 76 11.08 -0.32 4.86
N LEU A 77 10.87 -0.36 3.55
CA LEU A 77 9.63 0.12 2.93
C LEU A 77 8.44 -0.72 3.37
N ASP A 78 8.61 -2.04 3.53
CA ASP A 78 7.56 -2.95 3.99
C ASP A 78 7.12 -2.64 5.43
N MET A 79 8.05 -2.30 6.31
CA MET A 79 7.73 -1.88 7.69
C MET A 79 6.87 -0.61 7.70
N LEU A 80 7.25 0.41 6.93
CA LEU A 80 6.50 1.67 6.81
C LEU A 80 5.12 1.43 6.16
N ARG A 81 5.09 0.67 5.09
CA ARG A 81 3.87 0.27 4.40
C ARG A 81 2.89 -0.46 5.31
N THR A 82 3.39 -1.38 6.13
CA THR A 82 2.59 -2.11 7.11
C THR A 82 2.00 -1.19 8.16
N ALA A 83 2.78 -0.25 8.69
CA ALA A 83 2.30 0.74 9.65
C ALA A 83 1.14 1.58 9.07
N VAL A 84 1.27 2.05 7.83
CA VAL A 84 0.22 2.80 7.14
C VAL A 84 -1.02 1.94 6.92
N ASN A 85 -0.85 0.69 6.45
CA ASN A 85 -1.97 -0.22 6.20
C ASN A 85 -2.77 -0.53 7.48
N VAL A 86 -2.08 -0.88 8.57
CA VAL A 86 -2.74 -1.18 9.87
C VAL A 86 -3.48 0.04 10.42
N THR A 87 -2.88 1.22 10.32
CA THR A 87 -3.53 2.47 10.75
C THR A 87 -4.77 2.77 9.93
N GLY A 88 -4.70 2.59 8.61
CA GLY A 88 -5.84 2.76 7.70
C GLY A 88 -6.97 1.79 8.03
N ASP A 89 -6.67 0.51 8.19
CA ASP A 89 -7.65 -0.54 8.50
C ASP A 89 -8.35 -0.26 9.84
N ALA A 90 -7.60 0.09 10.88
CA ALA A 90 -8.15 0.45 12.19
C ALA A 90 -9.06 1.70 12.11
N THR A 91 -8.62 2.71 11.34
CA THR A 91 -9.40 3.94 11.14
C THR A 91 -10.73 3.64 10.45
N VAL A 92 -10.69 2.90 9.33
CA VAL A 92 -11.91 2.53 8.59
C VAL A 92 -12.84 1.70 9.44
N ALA A 93 -12.31 0.69 10.16
CA ALA A 93 -13.11 -0.14 11.06
C ALA A 93 -13.83 0.70 12.14
N THR A 94 -13.13 1.66 12.73
CA THR A 94 -13.69 2.58 13.75
C THR A 94 -14.78 3.48 13.14
N VAL A 95 -14.55 4.04 11.95
CA VAL A 95 -15.53 4.89 11.26
C VAL A 95 -16.79 4.10 10.92
N VAL A 96 -16.65 2.88 10.39
CA VAL A 96 -17.79 2.01 10.06
C VAL A 96 -18.55 1.62 11.32
N ALA A 97 -17.86 1.17 12.38
CA ALA A 97 -18.51 0.84 13.64
C ALA A 97 -19.27 2.03 14.25
N SER A 98 -18.72 3.23 14.12
CA SER A 98 -19.39 4.45 14.58
C SER A 98 -20.63 4.78 13.73
N SER A 99 -20.56 4.61 12.41
CA SER A 99 -21.70 4.86 11.51
C SER A 99 -22.86 3.89 11.72
N GLU A 100 -22.53 2.64 12.06
CA GLU A 100 -23.51 1.57 12.35
C GLU A 100 -23.97 1.57 13.81
N ASN A 101 -23.58 2.54 14.64
CA ASN A 101 -23.86 2.62 16.08
C ASN A 101 -23.42 1.38 16.87
N GLN A 102 -22.38 0.72 16.43
CA GLN A 102 -21.78 -0.46 17.08
C GLN A 102 -20.47 -0.16 17.81
N LEU A 103 -20.02 1.10 17.81
CA LEU A 103 -18.85 1.51 18.55
C LEU A 103 -19.18 1.63 20.03
N ASP A 104 -18.54 0.80 20.87
CA ASP A 104 -18.57 0.97 22.33
C ASP A 104 -17.69 2.15 22.72
N ARG A 105 -18.36 3.29 23.00
CA ARG A 105 -17.67 4.55 23.32
C ARG A 105 -16.97 4.51 24.67
N ASP A 106 -17.44 3.69 25.61
CA ASP A 106 -16.83 3.59 26.94
C ASP A 106 -15.50 2.83 26.83
N VAL A 107 -15.45 1.76 26.04
CA VAL A 107 -14.21 1.03 25.72
C VAL A 107 -13.27 1.90 24.87
N PHE A 108 -13.80 2.59 23.86
CA PHE A 108 -13.00 3.43 22.97
C PHE A 108 -12.31 4.59 23.70
N ASN A 109 -12.98 5.21 24.69
CA ASN A 109 -12.46 6.32 25.46
C ASN A 109 -11.77 5.89 26.77
N ALA A 110 -11.74 4.59 27.07
CA ALA A 110 -11.06 4.09 28.26
C ALA A 110 -9.56 4.43 28.20
N PRO A 111 -8.95 4.91 29.30
CA PRO A 111 -7.51 5.14 29.34
C PRO A 111 -6.77 3.83 29.13
N ASP A 112 -5.69 3.88 28.35
CA ASP A 112 -4.83 2.72 28.07
C ASP A 112 -4.41 2.02 29.36
N GLN A 113 -4.97 0.86 29.62
CA GLN A 113 -4.60 0.05 30.78
C GLN A 113 -3.16 -0.51 30.68
N GLN A 114 -2.51 -0.38 29.51
CA GLN A 114 -1.13 -0.82 29.28
C GLN A 114 -0.08 0.17 29.82
N ALA A 115 -0.46 1.41 30.16
CA ALA A 115 0.46 2.38 30.76
C ALA A 115 0.66 2.18 32.28
N ALA A 116 -0.01 1.18 32.87
CA ALA A 116 -0.03 0.94 34.31
C ALA A 116 0.58 -0.42 34.73
N ALA A 117 1.32 -1.10 33.84
CA ALA A 117 2.01 -2.36 34.16
C ALA A 117 3.53 -2.23 34.09
#